data_7a03b54c3147baecc366b759da440ec0
#
_entry.id   7a03b54c3147baecc366b759da440ec0
#
_cell.length_a   1.000
_cell.length_b   1.000
_cell.length_c   1.000
_cell.angle_alpha   90.00
_cell.angle_beta   90.00
_cell.angle_gamma   90.00
#
_symmetry.space_group_name_H-M   'P 1'
#
loop_
_entity.id
_entity.type
_entity.pdbx_description
1 polymer ?
#
loop_
_entity_poly.entity_id
_entity_poly.type
_entity_poly.pdbx_seq_one_letter_code
_entity_poly.pdbx_strand_id
1 'polypeptide(L)'
;QLYIATREQDLRNSSDNSWQSDTIYSDTPHATYQGSEKLKSRTRYYWQVIAWDKTKEHKIISPISSFETAQLNQSDWTGVWITDNHDKDYTPAPMLRKSFIAQDDIQQARLYVSAAAYYKMTLNGKSITSSHLNPGFTHYDKRNLYNTYDVTSQLLKGENVLSAILGNGFYNESAPVATWSYEQARWRNRPRMICEMEILYKNGEKQTIHSDSTWKTSTGPYIQNNIYSGDTYDACLAIAGWDKPGF
;
A
#
# COMPACT_ATOMS: atom_id res chain seq x y z
N GLN A 1 20.25 2.56 25.18
CA GLN A 1 20.31 3.58 24.12
C GLN A 1 19.78 2.97 22.82
N LEU A 2 19.05 3.75 22.05
CA LEU A 2 18.55 3.44 20.73
C LEU A 2 19.31 4.26 19.69
N TYR A 3 19.75 3.61 18.62
CA TYR A 3 20.42 4.23 17.48
C TYR A 3 19.54 4.06 16.25
N ILE A 4 19.39 5.11 15.43
CA ILE A 4 18.62 5.09 14.18
C ILE A 4 19.40 5.82 13.09
N ALA A 5 19.47 5.23 11.89
CA ALA A 5 20.11 5.81 10.71
C ALA A 5 19.35 5.46 9.42
N THR A 6 19.58 6.18 8.35
CA THR A 6 19.02 5.88 7.03
C THR A 6 19.89 4.91 6.22
N ARG A 7 21.10 4.62 6.69
CA ARG A 7 22.02 3.64 6.07
C ARG A 7 22.56 2.71 7.15
N GLU A 8 22.58 1.42 6.88
CA GLU A 8 23.08 0.40 7.83
C GLU A 8 24.53 0.64 8.25
N GLN A 9 25.36 1.06 7.31
CA GLN A 9 26.78 1.35 7.56
C GLN A 9 27.02 2.48 8.59
N ASP A 10 26.08 3.43 8.69
CA ASP A 10 26.20 4.53 9.65
C ASP A 10 26.07 4.04 11.09
N LEU A 11 25.27 2.98 11.32
CA LEU A 11 25.22 2.31 12.62
C LEU A 11 26.47 1.46 12.89
N ARG A 12 26.98 0.76 11.88
CA ARG A 12 28.21 -0.07 12.03
C ARG A 12 29.44 0.76 12.37
N ASN A 13 29.53 1.97 11.82
CA ASN A 13 30.70 2.83 11.95
C ASN A 13 30.53 3.91 13.02
N SER A 14 29.41 3.92 13.76
CA SER A 14 29.09 4.96 14.76
C SER A 14 29.26 6.37 14.18
N SER A 15 28.75 6.60 12.97
CA SER A 15 28.93 7.86 12.25
C SER A 15 27.99 8.96 12.79
N ASP A 16 28.37 10.21 12.60
CA ASP A 16 27.55 11.39 12.96
C ASP A 16 26.21 11.46 12.19
N ASN A 17 26.02 10.59 11.18
CA ASN A 17 24.77 10.49 10.40
C ASN A 17 23.72 9.59 11.08
N SER A 18 23.95 9.14 12.30
CA SER A 18 22.99 8.39 13.10
C SER A 18 22.42 9.24 14.23
N TRP A 19 21.12 9.12 14.47
CA TRP A 19 20.52 9.64 15.69
C TRP A 19 20.72 8.64 16.82
N GLN A 20 21.05 9.15 18.01
CA GLN A 20 21.20 8.38 19.23
C GLN A 20 20.31 8.95 20.32
N SER A 21 19.60 8.10 21.04
CA SER A 21 18.88 8.50 22.24
C SER A 21 19.83 8.74 23.40
N ASP A 22 19.43 9.52 24.38
CA ASP A 22 20.00 9.48 25.71
C ASP A 22 19.89 8.08 26.32
N THR A 23 20.61 7.85 27.41
CA THR A 23 20.46 6.60 28.16
C THR A 23 19.09 6.56 28.81
N ILE A 24 18.26 5.60 28.39
CA ILE A 24 16.91 5.39 28.93
C ILE A 24 17.03 4.35 30.06
N TYR A 25 16.62 4.74 31.24
CA TYR A 25 16.50 3.85 32.39
C TYR A 25 15.05 3.37 32.48
N SER A 26 14.81 2.11 32.10
CA SER A 26 13.45 1.55 32.05
C SER A 26 13.53 0.05 32.23
N ASP A 27 12.52 -0.51 32.85
CA ASP A 27 12.22 -1.95 32.94
C ASP A 27 11.24 -2.41 31.83
N THR A 28 10.80 -1.50 30.97
CA THR A 28 9.93 -1.79 29.83
C THR A 28 10.72 -1.76 28.51
N PRO A 29 10.42 -2.66 27.55
CA PRO A 29 11.08 -2.72 26.26
C PRO A 29 10.53 -1.68 25.28
N HIS A 30 10.45 -0.41 25.72
CA HIS A 30 9.86 0.67 24.93
C HIS A 30 10.82 1.86 24.87
N ALA A 31 11.01 2.39 23.65
CA ALA A 31 11.73 3.64 23.41
C ALA A 31 11.03 4.44 22.32
N THR A 32 10.90 5.75 22.54
CA THR A 32 10.32 6.67 21.57
C THR A 32 11.42 7.45 20.87
N TYR A 33 11.32 7.55 19.55
CA TYR A 33 12.20 8.42 18.77
C TYR A 33 11.95 9.88 19.13
N GLN A 34 12.99 10.59 19.52
CA GLN A 34 12.96 12.00 19.93
C GLN A 34 13.97 12.86 19.15
N GLY A 35 14.34 12.41 17.94
CA GLY A 35 15.24 13.19 17.09
C GLY A 35 14.64 14.54 16.70
N SER A 36 15.49 15.54 16.53
CA SER A 36 15.12 16.89 16.09
C SER A 36 14.51 16.88 14.69
N GLU A 37 14.97 15.98 13.82
CA GLU A 37 14.37 15.76 12.50
C GLU A 37 13.27 14.72 12.59
N LYS A 38 12.09 15.04 12.06
CA LYS A 38 11.00 14.07 11.92
C LYS A 38 11.38 12.95 10.95
N LEU A 39 10.89 11.75 11.18
CA LEU A 39 11.02 10.67 10.23
C LEU A 39 10.37 11.08 8.90
N LYS A 40 11.03 10.77 7.79
CA LYS A 40 10.56 11.06 6.43
C LYS A 40 9.65 9.93 5.95
N SER A 41 8.65 10.24 5.13
CA SER A 41 7.80 9.26 4.48
C SER A 41 8.59 8.35 3.52
N ARG A 42 8.12 7.12 3.33
CA ARG A 42 8.66 6.15 2.36
C ARG A 42 10.16 5.91 2.51
N THR A 43 10.66 5.94 3.76
CA THR A 43 12.08 5.88 4.04
C THR A 43 12.39 4.65 4.87
N ARG A 44 13.41 3.89 4.44
CA ARG A 44 13.95 2.81 5.25
C ARG A 44 14.89 3.38 6.30
N TYR A 45 14.67 2.96 7.55
CA TYR A 45 15.52 3.24 8.69
C TYR A 45 16.09 1.96 9.25
N TYR A 46 17.33 2.03 9.66
CA TYR A 46 18.04 0.97 10.38
C TYR A 46 18.14 1.39 11.84
N TRP A 47 18.03 0.42 12.74
CA TRP A 47 18.09 0.69 14.16
C TRP A 47 18.85 -0.40 14.88
N GLN A 48 19.45 -0.02 16.01
CA GLN A 48 20.19 -0.89 16.90
C GLN A 48 20.00 -0.42 18.34
N VAL A 49 19.92 -1.37 19.26
CA VAL A 49 19.83 -1.09 20.69
C VAL A 49 21.11 -1.53 21.37
N ILE A 50 21.60 -0.67 22.24
CA ILE A 50 22.66 -1.02 23.20
C ILE A 50 22.04 -0.97 24.59
N ALA A 51 22.09 -2.09 25.31
CA ALA A 51 21.61 -2.22 26.66
C ALA A 51 22.75 -2.57 27.62
N TRP A 52 22.60 -2.15 28.87
CA TRP A 52 23.51 -2.49 29.96
C TRP A 52 22.68 -3.00 31.14
N ASP A 53 23.29 -3.87 31.94
CA ASP A 53 22.73 -4.23 33.24
C ASP A 53 22.81 -3.06 34.25
N LYS A 54 22.25 -3.26 35.43
CA LYS A 54 22.24 -2.24 36.49
C LYS A 54 23.65 -1.82 36.94
N THR A 55 24.63 -2.73 36.85
CA THR A 55 26.03 -2.48 37.26
C THR A 55 26.81 -1.77 36.16
N LYS A 56 26.30 -1.75 34.92
CA LYS A 56 26.97 -1.30 33.69
C LYS A 56 28.21 -2.11 33.30
N GLU A 57 28.42 -3.27 33.93
CA GLU A 57 29.52 -4.16 33.63
C GLU A 57 29.28 -5.00 32.38
N HIS A 58 28.01 -5.34 32.11
CA HIS A 58 27.63 -6.11 30.93
C HIS A 58 26.90 -5.28 29.91
N LYS A 59 27.49 -5.24 28.71
CA LYS A 59 26.93 -4.53 27.53
C LYS A 59 26.41 -5.56 26.53
N ILE A 60 25.17 -5.40 26.11
CA ILE A 60 24.53 -6.19 25.04
C ILE A 60 24.24 -5.28 23.88
N ILE A 61 24.62 -5.70 22.67
CA ILE A 61 24.34 -4.98 21.43
C ILE A 61 23.40 -5.86 20.59
N SER A 62 22.23 -5.33 20.23
CA SER A 62 21.30 -6.06 19.37
C SER A 62 21.84 -6.20 17.94
N PRO A 63 21.37 -7.17 17.16
CA PRO A 63 21.52 -7.11 15.72
C PRO A 63 20.95 -5.80 15.17
N ILE A 64 21.48 -5.34 14.03
CA ILE A 64 20.86 -4.23 13.29
C ILE A 64 19.57 -4.75 12.64
N SER A 65 18.48 -4.04 12.84
CA SER A 65 17.19 -4.31 12.25
C SER A 65 16.71 -3.09 11.46
N SER A 66 15.69 -3.25 10.65
CA SER A 66 15.17 -2.13 9.85
C SER A 66 13.65 -2.07 9.90
N PHE A 67 13.13 -0.87 9.63
CA PHE A 67 11.72 -0.63 9.31
C PHE A 67 11.61 0.36 8.17
N GLU A 68 10.47 0.39 7.50
CA GLU A 68 10.14 1.41 6.50
C GLU A 68 8.98 2.24 7.00
N THR A 69 9.10 3.56 6.89
CA THR A 69 7.97 4.46 7.11
C THR A 69 7.04 4.38 5.91
N ALA A 70 5.77 4.44 6.20
CA ALA A 70 4.72 4.58 5.20
C ALA A 70 4.58 6.06 4.75
N GLN A 71 3.49 6.41 4.13
CA GLN A 71 3.13 7.79 3.87
C GLN A 71 2.65 8.42 5.19
N LEU A 72 3.38 9.37 5.70
CA LEU A 72 3.13 9.97 7.02
C LEU A 72 2.17 11.15 6.95
N ASN A 73 2.02 11.75 5.75
CA ASN A 73 1.14 12.90 5.54
C ASN A 73 0.21 12.64 4.35
N GLN A 74 -0.96 13.25 4.39
CA GLN A 74 -1.90 13.17 3.26
C GLN A 74 -1.32 13.80 1.97
N SER A 75 -0.50 14.82 2.10
CA SER A 75 0.20 15.48 0.98
C SER A 75 1.26 14.61 0.30
N ASP A 76 1.62 13.47 0.88
CA ASP A 76 2.57 12.53 0.26
C ASP A 76 1.94 11.75 -0.90
N TRP A 77 0.59 11.75 -1.01
CA TRP A 77 -0.11 11.16 -2.14
C TRP A 77 -0.14 12.13 -3.33
N THR A 78 0.36 11.69 -4.49
CA THR A 78 0.27 12.42 -5.76
C THR A 78 -0.86 11.89 -6.64
N GLY A 79 -1.32 10.66 -6.39
CA GLY A 79 -2.46 10.05 -7.04
C GLY A 79 -3.79 10.67 -6.63
N VAL A 80 -4.83 10.44 -7.44
CA VAL A 80 -6.22 10.81 -7.15
C VAL A 80 -7.09 9.57 -7.04
N TRP A 81 -8.23 9.70 -6.34
CA TRP A 81 -9.23 8.63 -6.27
C TRP A 81 -9.87 8.43 -7.64
N ILE A 82 -9.84 7.20 -8.14
CA ILE A 82 -10.39 6.81 -9.45
C ILE A 82 -11.43 5.71 -9.32
N THR A 83 -12.38 5.70 -10.24
CA THR A 83 -13.39 4.67 -10.46
C THR A 83 -13.79 4.68 -11.94
N ASP A 84 -14.79 3.88 -12.33
CA ASP A 84 -15.44 4.00 -13.64
C ASP A 84 -16.51 5.10 -13.64
N ASN A 85 -17.17 5.32 -14.79
CA ASN A 85 -18.16 6.39 -14.99
C ASN A 85 -19.60 6.00 -14.58
N HIS A 86 -19.79 4.85 -13.93
CA HIS A 86 -21.11 4.41 -13.48
C HIS A 86 -21.42 4.97 -12.08
N ASP A 87 -22.71 4.98 -11.75
CA ASP A 87 -23.17 5.35 -10.42
C ASP A 87 -23.04 4.18 -9.42
N LYS A 88 -23.42 4.45 -8.18
CA LYS A 88 -23.34 3.47 -7.08
C LYS A 88 -24.30 2.28 -7.22
N ASP A 89 -25.35 2.40 -8.02
CA ASP A 89 -26.39 1.39 -8.16
C ASP A 89 -26.13 0.45 -9.37
N TYR A 90 -25.14 0.77 -10.20
CA TYR A 90 -24.67 -0.11 -11.26
C TYR A 90 -23.91 -1.29 -10.67
N THR A 91 -24.40 -2.52 -10.90
CA THR A 91 -23.95 -3.72 -10.15
C THR A 91 -22.61 -4.31 -10.60
N PRO A 92 -22.22 -4.32 -11.91
CA PRO A 92 -20.93 -4.91 -12.30
C PRO A 92 -19.72 -4.20 -11.67
N ALA A 93 -18.72 -4.99 -11.26
CA ALA A 93 -17.53 -4.49 -10.61
C ALA A 93 -16.68 -3.60 -11.54
N PRO A 94 -16.17 -2.46 -11.08
CA PRO A 94 -15.20 -1.68 -11.84
C PRO A 94 -13.90 -2.46 -12.06
N MET A 95 -13.41 -2.46 -13.30
CA MET A 95 -12.10 -2.92 -13.69
C MET A 95 -11.26 -1.72 -14.12
N LEU A 96 -10.06 -1.60 -13.58
CA LEU A 96 -9.15 -0.46 -13.78
C LEU A 96 -7.80 -0.97 -14.27
N ARG A 97 -7.19 -0.29 -15.24
CA ARG A 97 -5.92 -0.69 -15.87
C ARG A 97 -5.06 0.50 -16.25
N LYS A 98 -3.76 0.40 -15.97
CA LYS A 98 -2.71 1.34 -16.41
C LYS A 98 -1.54 0.58 -16.99
N SER A 99 -1.13 0.88 -18.23
CA SER A 99 0.16 0.48 -18.77
C SER A 99 1.20 1.56 -18.48
N PHE A 100 2.44 1.14 -18.25
CA PHE A 100 3.58 2.04 -18.06
C PHE A 100 4.87 1.34 -18.48
N ILE A 101 5.90 2.12 -18.74
CA ILE A 101 7.23 1.61 -19.08
C ILE A 101 8.13 1.73 -17.86
N ALA A 102 8.78 0.65 -17.45
CA ALA A 102 9.86 0.68 -16.47
C ALA A 102 11.21 0.48 -17.15
N GLN A 103 12.23 1.18 -16.64
CA GLN A 103 13.61 1.01 -17.08
C GLN A 103 14.20 -0.32 -16.55
N ASP A 104 15.42 -0.63 -16.97
CA ASP A 104 16.22 -1.71 -16.39
C ASP A 104 16.79 -1.33 -15.02
N ASP A 105 17.44 -2.28 -14.36
CA ASP A 105 18.15 -2.05 -13.09
C ASP A 105 17.29 -1.50 -11.94
N ILE A 106 16.09 -2.07 -11.79
CA ILE A 106 15.20 -1.76 -10.65
C ILE A 106 15.89 -2.23 -9.36
N GLN A 107 16.06 -1.32 -8.41
CA GLN A 107 16.57 -1.61 -7.08
C GLN A 107 15.44 -1.99 -6.13
N GLN A 108 14.34 -1.23 -6.16
CA GLN A 108 13.20 -1.39 -5.25
C GLN A 108 11.95 -0.81 -5.87
N ALA A 109 10.80 -1.45 -5.62
CA ALA A 109 9.51 -0.87 -5.94
C ALA A 109 8.52 -1.09 -4.78
N ARG A 110 7.84 -0.03 -4.37
CA ARG A 110 6.80 -0.05 -3.33
C ARG A 110 5.50 0.47 -3.90
N LEU A 111 4.45 -0.32 -3.76
CA LEU A 111 3.09 0.03 -4.17
C LEU A 111 2.25 0.31 -2.92
N TYR A 112 1.71 1.50 -2.83
CA TYR A 112 0.77 1.96 -1.80
C TYR A 112 -0.62 1.98 -2.40
N VAL A 113 -1.59 1.31 -1.76
CA VAL A 113 -2.96 1.18 -2.28
C VAL A 113 -3.98 1.39 -1.17
N SER A 114 -4.93 2.27 -1.40
CA SER A 114 -6.15 2.40 -0.61
C SER A 114 -7.38 2.22 -1.50
N ALA A 115 -8.45 1.66 -0.95
CA ALA A 115 -9.74 1.64 -1.60
C ALA A 115 -10.85 2.01 -0.61
N ALA A 116 -11.79 2.81 -1.06
CA ALA A 116 -13.10 2.89 -0.47
C ALA A 116 -13.91 1.76 -1.10
N ALA A 117 -13.89 0.63 -0.44
CA ALA A 117 -14.36 -0.72 -0.72
C ALA A 117 -13.20 -1.74 -0.64
N TYR A 118 -13.25 -2.82 -1.43
CA TYR A 118 -12.19 -3.80 -1.54
C TYR A 118 -11.55 -3.78 -2.94
N TYR A 119 -10.31 -4.25 -3.04
CA TYR A 119 -9.63 -4.42 -4.31
C TYR A 119 -9.01 -5.82 -4.46
N LYS A 120 -8.99 -6.29 -5.69
CA LYS A 120 -8.11 -7.37 -6.16
C LYS A 120 -7.20 -6.76 -7.21
N MET A 121 -5.90 -6.72 -6.91
CA MET A 121 -4.94 -6.01 -7.74
C MET A 121 -3.88 -6.94 -8.30
N THR A 122 -3.48 -6.70 -9.55
CA THR A 122 -2.44 -7.48 -10.23
C THR A 122 -1.38 -6.56 -10.83
N LEU A 123 -0.17 -7.07 -10.92
CA LEU A 123 0.93 -6.49 -11.70
C LEU A 123 1.37 -7.55 -12.73
N ASN A 124 1.26 -7.21 -14.01
CA ASN A 124 1.58 -8.11 -15.13
C ASN A 124 0.83 -9.46 -15.07
N GLY A 125 -0.44 -9.43 -14.66
CA GLY A 125 -1.30 -10.60 -14.52
C GLY A 125 -1.04 -11.46 -13.27
N LYS A 126 -0.09 -11.05 -12.41
CA LYS A 126 0.19 -11.74 -11.14
C LYS A 126 -0.40 -10.97 -9.97
N SER A 127 -1.06 -11.65 -9.04
CA SER A 127 -1.58 -11.00 -7.82
C SER A 127 -0.44 -10.36 -7.03
N ILE A 128 -0.67 -9.14 -6.54
CA ILE A 128 0.30 -8.43 -5.70
C ILE A 128 0.32 -8.96 -4.25
N THR A 129 -0.69 -9.70 -3.86
CA THR A 129 -0.84 -10.26 -2.51
C THR A 129 -1.70 -11.52 -2.52
N SER A 130 -1.47 -12.40 -1.57
CA SER A 130 -2.35 -13.52 -1.26
C SER A 130 -3.48 -13.17 -0.29
N SER A 131 -3.43 -11.98 0.33
CA SER A 131 -4.49 -11.52 1.23
C SER A 131 -5.72 -11.09 0.45
N HIS A 132 -6.88 -11.31 1.05
CA HIS A 132 -8.18 -10.91 0.53
C HIS A 132 -8.83 -9.86 1.43
N LEU A 133 -9.90 -9.21 0.93
CA LEU A 133 -10.68 -8.19 1.66
C LEU A 133 -9.82 -7.00 2.12
N ASN A 134 -8.95 -6.52 1.27
CA ASN A 134 -8.13 -5.33 1.50
C ASN A 134 -8.74 -4.07 0.87
N PRO A 135 -8.54 -2.91 1.52
CA PRO A 135 -8.08 -2.70 2.87
C PRO A 135 -9.17 -3.04 3.89
N GLY A 136 -8.82 -3.09 5.20
CA GLY A 136 -9.79 -3.33 6.25
C GLY A 136 -10.90 -2.26 6.29
N PHE A 137 -12.09 -2.67 6.76
CA PHE A 137 -13.24 -1.77 6.93
C PHE A 137 -12.95 -0.65 7.93
N THR A 138 -13.43 0.55 7.60
CA THR A 138 -13.40 1.74 8.45
C THR A 138 -14.67 2.59 8.25
N HIS A 139 -14.77 3.65 9.02
CA HIS A 139 -15.75 4.71 8.77
C HIS A 139 -15.22 5.57 7.61
N TYR A 140 -15.62 5.26 6.38
CA TYR A 140 -14.98 5.72 5.15
C TYR A 140 -14.97 7.24 4.94
N ASP A 141 -15.89 7.98 5.53
CA ASP A 141 -15.90 9.44 5.51
C ASP A 141 -14.94 10.08 6.53
N LYS A 142 -14.33 9.27 7.41
CA LYS A 142 -13.35 9.73 8.38
C LYS A 142 -11.95 9.24 8.10
N ARG A 143 -11.81 7.99 7.67
CA ARG A 143 -10.50 7.37 7.44
C ARG A 143 -10.60 6.20 6.49
N ASN A 144 -9.67 6.13 5.55
CA ASN A 144 -9.43 4.96 4.72
C ASN A 144 -8.05 4.38 5.05
N LEU A 145 -7.98 3.08 5.24
CA LEU A 145 -6.71 2.38 5.41
C LEU A 145 -6.04 2.18 4.06
N TYR A 146 -4.74 2.04 4.05
CA TYR A 146 -3.99 1.63 2.88
C TYR A 146 -3.00 0.51 3.22
N ASN A 147 -2.61 -0.25 2.21
CA ASN A 147 -1.61 -1.30 2.31
C ASN A 147 -0.37 -0.91 1.50
N THR A 148 0.77 -1.41 1.93
CA THR A 148 2.05 -1.27 1.22
C THR A 148 2.53 -2.63 0.78
N TYR A 149 2.93 -2.75 -0.49
CA TYR A 149 3.42 -3.99 -1.09
C TYR A 149 4.81 -3.79 -1.68
N ASP A 150 5.70 -4.76 -1.46
CA ASP A 150 6.92 -4.89 -2.22
C ASP A 150 6.60 -5.61 -3.53
N VAL A 151 6.69 -4.87 -4.63
CA VAL A 151 6.42 -5.40 -5.98
C VAL A 151 7.66 -5.46 -6.86
N THR A 152 8.84 -5.29 -6.26
CA THR A 152 10.13 -5.23 -6.95
C THR A 152 10.33 -6.40 -7.91
N SER A 153 10.08 -7.63 -7.44
CA SER A 153 10.29 -8.86 -8.23
C SER A 153 9.24 -9.13 -9.31
N GLN A 154 8.15 -8.35 -9.33
CA GLN A 154 7.07 -8.51 -10.31
C GLN A 154 7.20 -7.56 -11.50
N LEU A 155 8.05 -6.54 -11.40
CA LEU A 155 8.30 -5.60 -12.48
C LEU A 155 9.18 -6.21 -13.56
N LEU A 156 8.88 -5.84 -14.78
CA LEU A 156 9.62 -6.22 -15.99
C LEU A 156 10.30 -4.99 -16.58
N LYS A 157 11.43 -5.18 -17.25
CA LYS A 157 11.98 -4.16 -18.15
C LYS A 157 11.02 -3.95 -19.32
N GLY A 158 10.71 -2.70 -19.65
CA GLY A 158 9.78 -2.34 -20.69
C GLY A 158 8.34 -2.22 -20.21
N GLU A 159 7.38 -2.70 -20.99
CA GLU A 159 5.97 -2.54 -20.67
C GLU A 159 5.56 -3.35 -19.44
N ASN A 160 4.82 -2.70 -18.55
CA ASN A 160 4.18 -3.26 -17.36
C ASN A 160 2.72 -2.82 -17.33
N VAL A 161 1.89 -3.63 -16.66
CA VAL A 161 0.46 -3.34 -16.45
C VAL A 161 0.11 -3.50 -14.99
N LEU A 162 -0.37 -2.42 -14.39
CA LEU A 162 -1.00 -2.42 -13.07
C LEU A 162 -2.51 -2.41 -13.28
N SER A 163 -3.23 -3.33 -12.62
CA SER A 163 -4.68 -3.45 -12.79
C SER A 163 -5.38 -3.78 -11.49
N ALA A 164 -6.66 -3.45 -11.40
CA ALA A 164 -7.50 -3.70 -10.25
C ALA A 164 -8.93 -4.05 -10.65
N ILE A 165 -9.57 -4.92 -9.88
CA ILE A 165 -11.01 -5.10 -9.82
C ILE A 165 -11.45 -4.61 -8.44
N LEU A 166 -12.50 -3.78 -8.40
CA LEU A 166 -13.00 -3.22 -7.15
C LEU A 166 -14.30 -3.91 -6.74
N GLY A 167 -14.35 -4.39 -5.50
CA GLY A 167 -15.55 -4.96 -4.90
C GLY A 167 -16.29 -3.93 -4.05
N ASN A 168 -17.59 -4.08 -3.90
CA ASN A 168 -18.45 -3.14 -3.15
C ASN A 168 -18.10 -3.08 -1.65
N GLY A 169 -17.79 -4.22 -1.02
CA GLY A 169 -17.53 -4.30 0.43
C GLY A 169 -18.61 -3.58 1.25
N PHE A 170 -18.20 -3.00 2.36
CA PHE A 170 -19.10 -2.16 3.19
C PHE A 170 -19.23 -0.71 2.71
N TYR A 171 -18.48 -0.31 1.70
CA TYR A 171 -18.55 1.03 1.14
C TYR A 171 -19.80 1.23 0.27
N ASN A 172 -20.14 0.23 -0.54
CA ASN A 172 -21.32 0.25 -1.40
C ASN A 172 -22.27 -0.92 -1.08
N GLU A 173 -22.49 -1.18 0.21
CA GLU A 173 -23.39 -2.24 0.66
C GLU A 173 -24.85 -1.82 0.46
N SER A 174 -25.62 -2.69 -0.18
CA SER A 174 -27.05 -2.47 -0.46
C SER A 174 -27.86 -3.77 -0.46
N ALA A 175 -27.31 -4.88 0.08
CA ALA A 175 -28.02 -6.14 0.08
C ALA A 175 -29.29 -6.07 0.96
N PRO A 176 -30.44 -6.56 0.47
CA PRO A 176 -31.68 -6.60 1.26
C PRO A 176 -31.58 -7.46 2.53
N VAL A 177 -30.60 -8.39 2.56
CA VAL A 177 -30.34 -9.26 3.71
C VAL A 177 -29.45 -8.61 4.77
N ALA A 178 -28.84 -7.46 4.47
CA ALA A 178 -28.02 -6.74 5.43
C ALA A 178 -28.88 -6.06 6.48
N THR A 179 -28.67 -6.39 7.75
CA THR A 179 -29.45 -5.84 8.88
C THR A 179 -29.01 -4.45 9.32
N TRP A 180 -27.95 -3.91 8.75
CA TRP A 180 -27.23 -2.73 9.23
C TRP A 180 -27.57 -1.43 8.49
N SER A 181 -28.46 -1.47 7.50
CA SER A 181 -28.89 -0.29 6.71
C SER A 181 -27.70 0.49 6.11
N TYR A 182 -26.64 -0.21 5.66
CA TYR A 182 -25.49 0.43 5.03
C TYR A 182 -25.83 1.15 3.71
N GLU A 183 -26.95 0.81 3.08
CA GLU A 183 -27.49 1.51 1.92
C GLU A 183 -27.79 2.99 2.20
N GLN A 184 -28.00 3.35 3.47
CA GLN A 184 -28.22 4.72 3.94
C GLN A 184 -26.95 5.41 4.43
N ALA A 185 -25.80 4.73 4.39
CA ALA A 185 -24.54 5.31 4.86
C ALA A 185 -24.16 6.53 4.00
N ARG A 186 -23.78 7.63 4.65
CA ARG A 186 -23.40 8.89 3.99
C ARG A 186 -22.26 8.74 3.01
N TRP A 187 -21.36 7.79 3.28
CA TRP A 187 -20.22 7.52 2.40
C TRP A 187 -20.55 6.63 1.21
N ARG A 188 -21.73 5.99 1.16
CA ARG A 188 -22.08 5.03 0.12
C ARG A 188 -21.95 5.65 -1.27
N ASN A 189 -21.10 5.04 -2.08
CA ASN A 189 -20.85 5.49 -3.46
C ASN A 189 -20.25 4.32 -4.29
N ARG A 190 -20.03 4.58 -5.59
CA ARG A 190 -19.33 3.68 -6.49
C ARG A 190 -17.94 3.34 -5.93
N PRO A 191 -17.52 2.04 -5.86
CA PRO A 191 -16.19 1.65 -5.40
C PRO A 191 -15.09 2.41 -6.10
N ARG A 192 -14.11 2.89 -5.35
CA ARG A 192 -12.99 3.68 -5.86
C ARG A 192 -11.69 3.34 -5.16
N MET A 193 -10.57 3.58 -5.83
CA MET A 193 -9.25 3.38 -5.26
C MET A 193 -8.35 4.59 -5.51
N ILE A 194 -7.30 4.68 -4.70
CA ILE A 194 -6.12 5.50 -4.93
C ILE A 194 -4.90 4.61 -4.80
N CYS A 195 -3.96 4.72 -5.71
CA CYS A 195 -2.70 3.99 -5.60
C CYS A 195 -1.52 4.83 -6.08
N GLU A 196 -0.36 4.49 -5.56
CA GLU A 196 0.90 5.08 -5.97
C GLU A 196 2.02 4.06 -5.83
N MET A 197 2.82 3.89 -6.88
CA MET A 197 3.99 3.02 -6.89
C MET A 197 5.24 3.86 -7.13
N GLU A 198 6.18 3.79 -6.19
CA GLU A 198 7.52 4.36 -6.35
C GLU A 198 8.49 3.26 -6.78
N ILE A 199 9.18 3.47 -7.89
CA ILE A 199 10.23 2.61 -8.40
C ILE A 199 11.55 3.36 -8.20
N LEU A 200 12.49 2.76 -7.47
CA LEU A 200 13.85 3.24 -7.30
C LEU A 200 14.77 2.40 -8.18
N TYR A 201 15.54 3.05 -9.04
CA TYR A 201 16.53 2.43 -9.88
C TYR A 201 17.92 2.44 -9.22
N LYS A 202 18.83 1.54 -9.64
CA LYS A 202 20.18 1.44 -9.08
C LYS A 202 21.04 2.69 -9.29
N ASN A 203 20.73 3.50 -10.33
CA ASN A 203 21.37 4.80 -10.57
C ASN A 203 20.87 5.90 -9.61
N GLY A 204 19.91 5.60 -8.74
CA GLY A 204 19.30 6.55 -7.79
C GLY A 204 18.10 7.32 -8.34
N GLU A 205 17.75 7.15 -9.62
CA GLU A 205 16.56 7.76 -10.20
C GLU A 205 15.29 7.13 -9.61
N LYS A 206 14.23 7.94 -9.54
CA LYS A 206 12.91 7.51 -9.09
C LYS A 206 11.88 7.73 -10.18
N GLN A 207 10.99 6.76 -10.33
CA GLN A 207 9.79 6.85 -11.17
C GLN A 207 8.56 6.63 -10.31
N THR A 208 7.54 7.47 -10.49
CA THR A 208 6.25 7.31 -9.79
C THR A 208 5.16 6.99 -10.79
N ILE A 209 4.41 5.93 -10.51
CA ILE A 209 3.18 5.55 -11.21
C ILE A 209 2.04 5.71 -10.22
N HIS A 210 1.04 6.53 -10.56
CA HIS A 210 -0.07 6.82 -9.65
C HIS A 210 -1.42 6.72 -10.36
N SER A 211 -2.47 6.68 -9.56
CA SER A 211 -3.85 6.72 -10.06
C SER A 211 -4.19 8.13 -10.56
N ASP A 212 -4.61 8.22 -11.81
CA ASP A 212 -4.94 9.46 -12.51
C ASP A 212 -5.98 9.21 -13.62
N SER A 213 -6.34 10.26 -14.36
CA SER A 213 -7.31 10.20 -15.47
C SER A 213 -6.86 9.39 -16.69
N THR A 214 -5.61 8.94 -16.74
CA THR A 214 -5.10 8.12 -17.86
C THR A 214 -5.32 6.62 -17.66
N TRP A 215 -5.85 6.21 -16.51
CA TRP A 215 -6.28 4.84 -16.29
C TRP A 215 -7.47 4.52 -17.19
N LYS A 216 -7.46 3.34 -17.78
CA LYS A 216 -8.58 2.80 -18.54
C LYS A 216 -9.51 2.05 -17.62
N THR A 217 -10.81 2.12 -17.91
CA THR A 217 -11.86 1.44 -17.14
C THR A 217 -12.71 0.55 -18.02
N SER A 218 -13.24 -0.50 -17.44
CA SER A 218 -14.24 -1.40 -18.05
C SER A 218 -15.04 -2.08 -16.94
N THR A 219 -16.01 -2.86 -17.33
CA THR A 219 -16.62 -3.90 -16.50
C THR A 219 -16.30 -5.26 -17.10
N GLY A 220 -16.52 -6.33 -16.36
CA GLY A 220 -16.15 -7.67 -16.77
C GLY A 220 -17.03 -8.75 -16.11
N PRO A 221 -16.45 -9.91 -15.80
CA PRO A 221 -17.22 -11.09 -15.41
C PRO A 221 -17.93 -11.01 -14.06
N TYR A 222 -17.51 -10.10 -13.16
CA TYR A 222 -18.20 -9.89 -11.88
C TYR A 222 -19.39 -8.97 -12.09
N ILE A 223 -20.54 -9.51 -12.44
CA ILE A 223 -21.76 -8.76 -12.75
C ILE A 223 -22.53 -8.30 -11.50
N GLN A 224 -22.21 -8.92 -10.35
CA GLN A 224 -22.66 -8.52 -9.02
C GLN A 224 -21.63 -8.97 -7.99
N ASN A 225 -21.41 -8.19 -6.96
CA ASN A 225 -20.58 -8.59 -5.82
C ASN A 225 -21.10 -7.94 -4.54
N ASN A 226 -21.11 -8.72 -3.46
CA ASN A 226 -21.64 -8.28 -2.19
C ASN A 226 -21.04 -9.08 -1.04
N ILE A 227 -20.74 -8.42 0.09
CA ILE A 227 -20.10 -9.04 1.25
C ILE A 227 -21.02 -10.07 1.95
N TYR A 228 -22.33 -9.94 1.84
CA TYR A 228 -23.29 -10.83 2.50
C TYR A 228 -23.86 -11.88 1.54
N SER A 229 -24.18 -11.50 0.30
CA SER A 229 -24.82 -12.39 -0.67
C SER A 229 -23.86 -13.05 -1.66
N GLY A 230 -22.57 -12.69 -1.60
CA GLY A 230 -21.54 -13.27 -2.48
C GLY A 230 -21.49 -12.60 -3.86
N ASP A 231 -20.86 -13.31 -4.80
CA ASP A 231 -20.58 -12.82 -6.14
C ASP A 231 -21.40 -13.58 -7.18
N THR A 232 -21.82 -12.87 -8.22
CA THR A 232 -22.30 -13.48 -9.47
C THR A 232 -21.26 -13.26 -10.56
N TYR A 233 -20.77 -14.38 -11.11
CA TYR A 233 -19.70 -14.37 -12.10
C TYR A 233 -20.19 -14.96 -13.43
N ASP A 234 -20.10 -14.18 -14.51
CA ASP A 234 -20.37 -14.60 -15.88
C ASP A 234 -19.06 -14.78 -16.65
N ALA A 235 -18.67 -16.03 -16.86
CA ALA A 235 -17.42 -16.36 -17.56
C ALA A 235 -17.41 -15.89 -19.03
N CYS A 236 -18.58 -15.69 -19.66
CA CYS A 236 -18.67 -15.19 -21.03
C CYS A 236 -18.19 -13.74 -21.16
N LEU A 237 -18.19 -12.98 -20.06
CA LEU A 237 -17.72 -11.60 -20.00
C LEU A 237 -16.25 -11.49 -19.60
N ALA A 238 -15.54 -12.61 -19.45
CA ALA A 238 -14.11 -12.60 -19.11
C ALA A 238 -13.27 -12.05 -20.26
N ILE A 239 -12.44 -11.05 -19.99
CA ILE A 239 -11.56 -10.42 -20.97
C ILE A 239 -10.16 -11.02 -20.81
N ALA A 240 -9.77 -11.91 -21.71
CA ALA A 240 -8.49 -12.60 -21.61
C ALA A 240 -7.31 -11.63 -21.79
N GLY A 241 -6.35 -11.69 -20.86
CA GLY A 241 -5.11 -10.91 -20.96
C GLY A 241 -5.24 -9.43 -20.60
N TRP A 242 -6.40 -8.95 -20.18
CA TRP A 242 -6.65 -7.52 -19.89
C TRP A 242 -5.69 -6.92 -18.86
N ASP A 243 -5.13 -7.75 -17.99
CA ASP A 243 -4.21 -7.40 -16.91
C ASP A 243 -2.72 -7.67 -17.24
N LYS A 244 -2.41 -7.92 -18.54
CA LYS A 244 -1.06 -8.26 -19.01
C LYS A 244 -0.53 -7.23 -20.00
N PRO A 245 0.81 -7.10 -20.14
CA PRO A 245 1.43 -6.36 -21.23
C PRO A 245 0.99 -6.90 -22.60
N GLY A 246 0.93 -6.02 -23.60
CA GLY A 246 0.57 -6.36 -24.96
C GLY A 246 -0.93 -6.48 -25.25
N PHE A 247 -1.81 -6.16 -24.30
CA PHE A 247 -3.28 -6.12 -24.49
C PHE A 247 -3.71 -4.81 -25.12
#